data_7f1045cc757456ac18a29b55b870ded3
#
_entry.id   7f1045cc757456ac18a29b55b870ded3
#
_cell.length_a   1.000
_cell.length_b   1.000
_cell.length_c   1.000
_cell.angle_alpha   90.00
_cell.angle_beta   90.00
_cell.angle_gamma   90.00
#
_symmetry.space_group_name_H-M   'P 1'
#
loop_
_entity.id
_entity.type
_entity.pdbx_description
1 polymer ?
#
loop_
_entity_poly.entity_id
_entity_poly.type
_entity_poly.pdbx_seq_one_letter_code
_entity_poly.pdbx_strand_id
1 'polypeptide(L)'
;MQYFEWNLPNDGKLWVHLKEDAKHLHDIGITSVWIPPAYKADEQQDEGYAVYDLYDLGEFDQKGTVRTKYGTRQELEEAIAALHANGISVYIDTVMNQKTGADYTEKFMACEVDPENREQVIGAPVEVEGWTGYTFPGRGDKYSPFKWHWYHFSGTDQVCLLYTSPSPRDTR
;
A
#
# COMPACT_ATOMS: atom_id res chain seq x y z
N MET A 1 -16.42 10.94 -7.79
CA MET A 1 -15.30 11.61 -8.49
C MET A 1 -13.99 11.02 -7.99
N GLN A 2 -12.99 10.75 -8.87
CA GLN A 2 -11.62 10.41 -8.46
C GLN A 2 -10.89 11.70 -8.10
N TYR A 3 -10.31 11.76 -6.89
CA TYR A 3 -9.60 12.95 -6.38
C TYR A 3 -8.07 12.73 -6.34
N PHE A 4 -7.54 12.01 -7.28
CA PHE A 4 -6.10 11.81 -7.44
C PHE A 4 -5.77 11.43 -8.88
N GLU A 5 -4.51 11.58 -9.23
CA GLU A 5 -3.93 11.11 -10.48
C GLU A 5 -2.52 10.57 -10.21
N TRP A 6 -1.93 9.86 -11.17
CA TRP A 6 -0.67 9.15 -10.96
C TRP A 6 0.52 10.06 -10.63
N ASN A 7 0.59 11.21 -11.29
CA ASN A 7 1.74 12.13 -11.18
C ASN A 7 1.57 13.21 -10.10
N LEU A 8 0.78 12.97 -9.06
CA LEU A 8 0.68 13.91 -7.95
C LEU A 8 2.05 14.18 -7.31
N PRO A 9 2.34 15.42 -6.90
CA PRO A 9 3.59 15.76 -6.24
C PRO A 9 3.72 15.04 -4.88
N ASN A 10 4.96 14.73 -4.50
CA ASN A 10 5.27 14.17 -3.18
C ASN A 10 5.44 15.29 -2.13
N ASP A 11 4.48 16.18 -2.00
CA ASP A 11 4.51 17.33 -1.07
C ASP A 11 3.75 17.10 0.24
N GLY A 12 3.00 15.97 0.34
CA GLY A 12 2.19 15.66 1.52
C GLY A 12 0.96 16.54 1.67
N LYS A 13 0.45 17.17 0.61
CA LYS A 13 -0.60 18.18 0.67
C LYS A 13 -1.97 17.72 0.19
N LEU A 14 -2.10 16.50 -0.33
CA LEU A 14 -3.36 16.05 -0.93
C LEU A 14 -4.52 16.12 0.07
N TRP A 15 -4.31 15.66 1.31
CA TRP A 15 -5.35 15.69 2.33
C TRP A 15 -5.75 17.12 2.74
N VAL A 16 -4.78 18.03 2.78
CA VAL A 16 -5.04 19.45 3.07
C VAL A 16 -5.90 20.06 1.96
N HIS A 17 -5.53 19.84 0.70
CA HIS A 17 -6.29 20.34 -0.45
C HIS A 17 -7.70 19.73 -0.49
N LEU A 18 -7.84 18.43 -0.25
CA LEU A 18 -9.14 17.76 -0.21
C LEU A 18 -10.06 18.33 0.86
N LYS A 19 -9.51 18.66 2.05
CA LYS A 19 -10.24 19.34 3.11
C LYS A 19 -10.72 20.73 2.69
N GLU A 20 -9.83 21.51 2.07
CA GLU A 20 -10.13 22.87 1.60
C GLU A 20 -11.19 22.87 0.50
N ASP A 21 -11.14 21.89 -0.40
CA ASP A 21 -12.06 21.74 -1.54
C ASP A 21 -13.45 21.19 -1.15
N ALA A 22 -13.64 20.66 0.05
CA ALA A 22 -14.85 19.95 0.44
C ALA A 22 -16.14 20.73 0.15
N LYS A 23 -16.16 22.04 0.49
CA LYS A 23 -17.31 22.89 0.20
C LYS A 23 -17.52 23.11 -1.29
N HIS A 24 -16.45 23.38 -2.04
CA HIS A 24 -16.53 23.57 -3.49
C HIS A 24 -17.06 22.32 -4.20
N LEU A 25 -16.58 21.14 -3.81
CA LEU A 25 -17.03 19.85 -4.35
C LEU A 25 -18.53 19.64 -4.12
N HIS A 26 -19.03 19.97 -2.92
CA HIS A 26 -20.46 19.95 -2.63
C HIS A 26 -21.24 20.91 -3.53
N ASP A 27 -20.78 22.17 -3.65
CA ASP A 27 -21.47 23.22 -4.40
C ASP A 27 -21.62 22.89 -5.90
N ILE A 28 -20.67 22.14 -6.47
CA ILE A 28 -20.73 21.65 -7.86
C ILE A 28 -21.43 20.29 -8.01
N GLY A 29 -22.00 19.75 -6.92
CA GLY A 29 -22.84 18.55 -6.95
C GLY A 29 -22.10 17.21 -6.83
N ILE A 30 -20.86 17.19 -6.33
CA ILE A 30 -20.15 15.94 -6.02
C ILE A 30 -20.72 15.33 -4.76
N THR A 31 -21.15 14.08 -4.83
CA THR A 31 -21.75 13.33 -3.71
C THR A 31 -20.78 12.31 -3.10
N SER A 32 -19.71 11.97 -3.82
CA SER A 32 -18.69 11.05 -3.33
C SER A 32 -17.34 11.27 -4.02
N VAL A 33 -16.26 11.01 -3.27
CA VAL A 33 -14.90 11.05 -3.79
C VAL A 33 -14.22 9.68 -3.58
N TRP A 34 -13.38 9.31 -4.53
CA TRP A 34 -12.46 8.18 -4.46
C TRP A 34 -11.05 8.72 -4.24
N ILE A 35 -10.45 8.38 -3.10
CA ILE A 35 -9.11 8.80 -2.71
C ILE A 35 -8.10 7.67 -2.94
N PRO A 36 -6.81 7.99 -3.14
CA PRO A 36 -5.76 6.99 -3.33
C PRO A 36 -5.56 6.13 -2.09
N PRO A 37 -4.74 5.05 -2.18
CA PRO A 37 -4.36 4.27 -1.00
C PRO A 37 -3.75 5.17 0.08
N ALA A 38 -4.33 5.15 1.28
CA ALA A 38 -3.99 6.09 2.35
C ALA A 38 -2.96 5.54 3.35
N TYR A 39 -2.62 4.24 3.25
CA TYR A 39 -1.70 3.56 4.17
C TYR A 39 -0.24 3.65 3.71
N LYS A 40 0.67 3.24 4.62
CA LYS A 40 2.11 3.30 4.40
C LYS A 40 2.56 2.37 3.26
N ALA A 41 3.22 2.94 2.28
CA ALA A 41 3.95 2.23 1.25
C ALA A 41 5.41 1.95 1.69
N ASP A 42 6.16 1.24 0.88
CA ASP A 42 7.58 0.94 1.13
C ASP A 42 8.50 2.15 0.93
N GLU A 43 8.04 3.16 0.20
CA GLU A 43 8.70 4.45 0.04
C GLU A 43 7.71 5.62 0.21
N GLN A 44 8.20 6.78 0.67
CA GLN A 44 7.36 7.97 0.88
C GLN A 44 6.69 8.46 -0.42
N GLN A 45 7.37 8.33 -1.54
CA GLN A 45 6.92 8.86 -2.84
C GLN A 45 5.97 7.91 -3.58
N ASP A 46 5.81 6.66 -3.12
CA ASP A 46 4.93 5.68 -3.75
C ASP A 46 3.46 6.10 -3.64
N GLU A 47 2.70 5.83 -4.68
CA GLU A 47 1.27 6.13 -4.77
C GLU A 47 0.40 5.31 -3.82
N GLY A 48 1.01 4.42 -3.02
CA GLY A 48 0.35 3.55 -2.05
C GLY A 48 0.12 2.13 -2.58
N TYR A 49 0.55 1.81 -3.81
CA TYR A 49 0.40 0.47 -4.38
C TYR A 49 1.54 -0.48 -4.00
N ALA A 50 2.68 0.03 -3.59
CA ALA A 50 3.75 -0.74 -2.94
C ALA A 50 3.47 -0.87 -1.44
N VAL A 51 2.52 -1.72 -1.07
CA VAL A 51 1.93 -1.78 0.27
C VAL A 51 2.90 -2.33 1.31
N TYR A 52 3.23 -1.53 2.32
CA TYR A 52 3.99 -1.99 3.48
C TYR A 52 3.10 -2.26 4.69
N ASP A 53 2.42 -1.26 5.26
CA ASP A 53 1.61 -1.42 6.47
C ASP A 53 0.20 -0.83 6.32
N LEU A 54 -0.81 -1.70 6.26
CA LEU A 54 -2.22 -1.32 6.13
C LEU A 54 -2.78 -0.58 7.35
N TYR A 55 -2.12 -0.68 8.51
CA TYR A 55 -2.54 -0.03 9.76
C TYR A 55 -1.86 1.33 10.00
N ASP A 56 -0.89 1.70 9.17
CA ASP A 56 -0.20 2.99 9.26
C ASP A 56 -0.72 3.95 8.18
N LEU A 57 -1.56 4.87 8.57
CA LEU A 57 -2.13 5.90 7.69
C LEU A 57 -1.28 7.20 7.64
N GLY A 58 0.01 7.10 7.92
CA GLY A 58 0.90 8.27 8.04
C GLY A 58 0.98 8.76 9.50
N GLU A 59 1.06 7.83 10.45
CA GLU A 59 1.14 8.09 11.89
C GLU A 59 2.49 7.69 12.49
N PHE A 60 3.13 6.64 11.95
CA PHE A 60 4.36 6.07 12.51
C PHE A 60 5.57 6.35 11.63
N ASP A 61 6.74 6.52 12.27
CA ASP A 61 8.00 6.60 11.54
C ASP A 61 8.40 5.20 11.05
N GLN A 62 8.03 4.92 9.80
CA GLN A 62 8.31 3.68 9.09
C GLN A 62 8.77 4.01 7.67
N LYS A 63 9.71 3.23 7.14
CA LYS A 63 10.31 3.46 5.82
C LYS A 63 10.89 4.87 5.67
N GLY A 64 11.47 5.38 6.77
CA GLY A 64 12.14 6.69 6.81
C GLY A 64 11.20 7.90 6.79
N THR A 65 9.92 7.73 7.06
CA THR A 65 8.94 8.81 7.04
C THR A 65 7.77 8.54 7.98
N VAL A 66 7.21 9.61 8.55
CA VAL A 66 5.92 9.53 9.27
C VAL A 66 4.77 9.63 8.29
N ARG A 67 4.75 10.67 7.42
CA ARG A 67 3.67 10.86 6.45
C ARG A 67 3.73 9.87 5.29
N THR A 68 2.60 9.66 4.65
CA THR A 68 2.54 9.04 3.30
C THR A 68 2.86 10.09 2.22
N LYS A 69 2.86 9.72 0.94
CA LYS A 69 2.94 10.68 -0.17
C LYS A 69 1.92 11.82 -0.02
N TYR A 70 0.76 11.52 0.51
CA TYR A 70 -0.42 12.38 0.50
C TYR A 70 -0.63 13.20 1.77
N GLY A 71 0.01 12.84 2.88
CA GLY A 71 -0.06 13.54 4.15
C GLY A 71 -0.03 12.61 5.37
N THR A 72 -0.36 13.16 6.51
CA THR A 72 -0.44 12.47 7.79
C THR A 72 -1.85 11.90 8.04
N ARG A 73 -1.96 10.97 8.99
CA ARG A 73 -3.25 10.42 9.45
C ARG A 73 -4.20 11.51 9.92
N GLN A 74 -3.70 12.48 10.69
CA GLN A 74 -4.53 13.57 11.20
C GLN A 74 -5.13 14.39 10.05
N GLU A 75 -4.33 14.76 9.05
CA GLU A 75 -4.80 15.50 7.88
C GLU A 75 -5.86 14.71 7.08
N LEU A 76 -5.67 13.39 6.95
CA LEU A 76 -6.65 12.50 6.32
C LEU A 76 -7.98 12.49 7.09
N GLU A 77 -7.94 12.30 8.41
CA GLU A 77 -9.13 12.28 9.27
C GLU A 77 -9.88 13.63 9.20
N GLU A 78 -9.16 14.74 9.21
CA GLU A 78 -9.72 16.08 9.04
C GLU A 78 -10.36 16.28 7.65
N ALA A 79 -9.74 15.78 6.59
CA ALA A 79 -10.30 15.84 5.24
C ALA A 79 -11.60 15.02 5.12
N ILE A 80 -11.60 13.79 5.65
CA ILE A 80 -12.79 12.94 5.69
C ILE A 80 -13.93 13.62 6.49
N ALA A 81 -13.61 14.21 7.63
CA ALA A 81 -14.60 14.92 8.45
C ALA A 81 -15.20 16.13 7.70
N ALA A 82 -14.38 16.89 6.98
CA ALA A 82 -14.83 18.01 6.16
C ALA A 82 -15.75 17.58 5.01
N LEU A 83 -15.40 16.47 4.31
CA LEU A 83 -16.23 15.90 3.26
C LEU A 83 -17.60 15.43 3.81
N HIS A 84 -17.59 14.67 4.91
CA HIS A 84 -18.82 14.21 5.56
C HIS A 84 -19.71 15.38 6.01
N ALA A 85 -19.11 16.45 6.57
CA ALA A 85 -19.85 17.66 6.96
C ALA A 85 -20.52 18.36 5.76
N ASN A 86 -20.02 18.15 4.54
CA ASN A 86 -20.58 18.63 3.29
C ASN A 86 -21.42 17.56 2.54
N GLY A 87 -21.76 16.45 3.21
CA GLY A 87 -22.61 15.40 2.61
C GLY A 87 -21.91 14.55 1.53
N ILE A 88 -20.59 14.54 1.49
CA ILE A 88 -19.79 13.81 0.49
C ILE A 88 -19.24 12.51 1.13
N SER A 89 -19.53 11.37 0.52
CA SER A 89 -18.99 10.06 0.93
C SER A 89 -17.55 9.87 0.42
N VAL A 90 -16.74 9.10 1.18
CA VAL A 90 -15.36 8.80 0.82
C VAL A 90 -15.18 7.32 0.53
N TYR A 91 -14.55 7.00 -0.60
CA TYR A 91 -14.11 5.65 -0.97
C TYR A 91 -12.59 5.63 -1.03
N ILE A 92 -11.98 4.72 -0.29
CA ILE A 92 -10.53 4.54 -0.26
C ILE A 92 -10.14 3.43 -1.23
N ASP A 93 -9.14 3.69 -2.07
CA ASP A 93 -8.50 2.65 -2.87
C ASP A 93 -7.76 1.67 -1.94
N THR A 94 -8.19 0.42 -1.95
CA THR A 94 -7.66 -0.57 -1.00
C THR A 94 -6.95 -1.70 -1.73
N VAL A 95 -5.63 -1.77 -1.58
CA VAL A 95 -4.79 -2.81 -2.17
C VAL A 95 -4.54 -3.91 -1.15
N MET A 96 -5.13 -5.09 -1.39
CA MET A 96 -5.02 -6.26 -0.50
C MET A 96 -4.30 -7.45 -1.16
N ASN A 97 -3.83 -7.28 -2.40
CA ASN A 97 -3.26 -8.38 -3.17
C ASN A 97 -1.77 -8.60 -2.88
N GLN A 98 -0.99 -7.53 -2.78
CA GLN A 98 0.47 -7.61 -2.63
C GLN A 98 0.97 -6.83 -1.42
N LYS A 99 2.20 -7.19 -0.99
CA LYS A 99 3.00 -6.43 -0.03
C LYS A 99 4.41 -6.27 -0.55
N THR A 100 5.03 -5.13 -0.19
CA THR A 100 6.40 -4.77 -0.57
C THR A 100 7.14 -4.20 0.65
N GLY A 101 8.46 -4.05 0.54
CA GLY A 101 9.26 -3.41 1.56
C GLY A 101 9.39 -4.22 2.86
N ALA A 102 9.43 -5.56 2.77
CA ALA A 102 9.63 -6.41 3.95
C ALA A 102 10.84 -5.97 4.79
N ASP A 103 10.79 -6.24 6.09
CA ASP A 103 11.82 -5.82 7.05
C ASP A 103 13.04 -6.76 7.03
N TYR A 104 12.83 -8.04 6.66
CA TYR A 104 13.90 -9.04 6.56
C TYR A 104 13.55 -10.18 5.61
N THR A 105 14.56 -10.94 5.22
CA THR A 105 14.42 -12.14 4.39
C THR A 105 14.15 -13.37 5.25
N GLU A 106 13.45 -14.35 4.66
CA GLU A 106 13.21 -15.66 5.24
C GLU A 106 13.57 -16.75 4.23
N LYS A 107 14.03 -17.91 4.74
CA LYS A 107 14.26 -19.10 3.93
C LYS A 107 13.05 -20.02 3.97
N PHE A 108 12.61 -20.49 2.81
CA PHE A 108 11.48 -21.41 2.68
C PHE A 108 11.61 -22.25 1.41
N MET A 109 10.83 -23.34 1.36
CA MET A 109 10.74 -24.16 0.16
C MET A 109 9.71 -23.58 -0.81
N ALA A 110 10.09 -23.39 -2.07
CA ALA A 110 9.20 -22.92 -3.13
C ALA A 110 9.37 -23.76 -4.40
N CYS A 111 8.31 -23.83 -5.20
CA CYS A 111 8.33 -24.42 -6.53
C CYS A 111 8.27 -23.32 -7.58
N GLU A 112 9.01 -23.50 -8.65
CA GLU A 112 8.84 -22.68 -9.84
C GLU A 112 7.50 -23.01 -10.52
N VAL A 113 6.81 -21.96 -11.00
CA VAL A 113 5.57 -22.09 -11.75
C VAL A 113 5.74 -21.57 -13.17
N ASP A 114 4.91 -22.05 -14.09
CA ASP A 114 4.89 -21.57 -15.46
C ASP A 114 4.51 -20.08 -15.49
N PRO A 115 5.30 -19.20 -16.12
CA PRO A 115 5.00 -17.77 -16.19
C PRO A 115 3.69 -17.45 -16.93
N GLU A 116 3.29 -18.30 -17.87
CA GLU A 116 2.03 -18.13 -18.62
C GLU A 116 0.84 -18.77 -17.90
N ASN A 117 1.10 -19.74 -17.00
CA ASN A 117 0.07 -20.39 -16.19
C ASN A 117 0.57 -20.63 -14.76
N ARG A 118 0.41 -19.68 -13.89
CA ARG A 118 0.90 -19.71 -12.49
C ARG A 118 0.26 -20.81 -11.61
N GLU A 119 -0.75 -21.51 -12.09
CA GLU A 119 -1.31 -22.69 -11.41
C GLU A 119 -0.51 -23.96 -11.75
N GLN A 120 0.35 -23.93 -12.75
CA GLN A 120 1.16 -25.06 -13.17
C GLN A 120 2.55 -25.02 -12.56
N VAL A 121 2.84 -25.94 -11.66
CA VAL A 121 4.19 -26.16 -11.11
C VAL A 121 5.04 -26.86 -12.16
N ILE A 122 6.24 -26.31 -12.45
CA ILE A 122 7.18 -26.83 -13.47
C ILE A 122 8.49 -27.32 -12.87
N GLY A 123 8.77 -27.08 -11.60
CA GLY A 123 10.00 -27.48 -10.92
C GLY A 123 9.77 -28.24 -9.61
N ALA A 124 10.79 -28.97 -9.15
CA ALA A 124 10.81 -29.55 -7.82
C ALA A 124 10.98 -28.43 -6.75
N PRO A 125 10.50 -28.64 -5.49
CA PRO A 125 10.75 -27.70 -4.43
C PRO A 125 12.23 -27.47 -4.18
N VAL A 126 12.63 -26.20 -4.11
CA VAL A 126 14.01 -25.77 -3.79
C VAL A 126 13.96 -24.76 -2.63
N GLU A 127 15.02 -24.73 -1.82
CA GLU A 127 15.13 -23.69 -0.79
C GLU A 127 15.44 -22.35 -1.48
N VAL A 128 14.63 -21.36 -1.18
CA VAL A 128 14.79 -19.98 -1.64
C VAL A 128 14.85 -19.04 -0.45
N GLU A 129 15.42 -17.84 -0.65
CA GLU A 129 15.40 -16.78 0.33
C GLU A 129 14.67 -15.57 -0.28
N GLY A 130 13.62 -15.11 0.39
CA GLY A 130 12.78 -14.01 -0.08
C GLY A 130 12.45 -12.99 0.98
N TRP A 131 12.13 -11.77 0.56
CA TRP A 131 11.70 -10.67 1.42
C TRP A 131 10.23 -10.85 1.83
N THR A 132 10.00 -11.53 2.95
CA THR A 132 8.66 -11.94 3.40
C THR A 132 8.35 -11.64 4.86
N GLY A 133 9.37 -11.22 5.64
CA GLY A 133 9.20 -10.92 7.06
C GLY A 133 8.80 -9.46 7.31
N TYR A 134 7.63 -9.23 7.93
CA TYR A 134 7.15 -7.89 8.29
C TYR A 134 6.86 -7.83 9.78
N THR A 135 7.58 -6.98 10.50
CA THR A 135 7.45 -6.78 11.95
C THR A 135 6.88 -5.43 12.32
N PHE A 136 6.89 -4.46 11.38
CA PHE A 136 6.39 -3.11 11.58
C PHE A 136 7.00 -2.41 12.80
N PRO A 137 8.33 -2.26 12.89
CA PRO A 137 9.00 -1.84 14.11
C PRO A 137 8.62 -0.44 14.56
N GLY A 138 8.34 0.48 13.65
CA GLY A 138 7.91 1.85 13.99
C GLY A 138 6.50 1.91 14.57
N ARG A 139 5.60 1.02 14.17
CA ARG A 139 4.24 0.92 14.70
C ARG A 139 4.19 0.02 15.95
N GLY A 140 5.03 -0.98 16.01
CA GLY A 140 4.95 -2.03 17.03
C GLY A 140 3.64 -2.82 16.92
N ASP A 141 2.98 -3.03 18.05
CA ASP A 141 1.73 -3.79 18.11
C ASP A 141 0.47 -2.90 18.13
N LYS A 142 0.62 -1.57 18.00
CA LYS A 142 -0.54 -0.66 17.95
C LYS A 142 -1.43 -1.02 16.77
N TYR A 143 -2.73 -1.14 17.00
CA TYR A 143 -3.80 -1.57 16.09
C TYR A 143 -3.79 -3.06 15.74
N SER A 144 -2.64 -3.73 15.66
CA SER A 144 -2.57 -5.17 15.39
C SER A 144 -1.21 -5.74 15.78
N PRO A 145 -1.15 -6.85 16.53
CA PRO A 145 0.09 -7.57 16.81
C PRO A 145 0.51 -8.52 15.66
N PHE A 146 -0.29 -8.61 14.60
CA PHE A 146 -0.04 -9.54 13.51
C PHE A 146 1.24 -9.18 12.77
N LYS A 147 2.09 -10.20 12.55
CA LYS A 147 3.33 -10.13 11.76
C LYS A 147 3.18 -11.01 10.53
N TRP A 148 3.77 -10.60 9.42
CA TRP A 148 3.74 -11.41 8.22
C TRP A 148 5.02 -12.22 8.11
N HIS A 149 4.85 -13.45 7.61
CA HIS A 149 5.91 -14.41 7.34
C HIS A 149 5.65 -15.07 5.99
N TRP A 150 6.68 -15.73 5.44
CA TRP A 150 6.61 -16.40 4.13
C TRP A 150 5.35 -17.25 3.94
N TYR A 151 4.89 -17.95 4.96
CA TYR A 151 3.72 -18.84 4.88
C TYR A 151 2.36 -18.12 4.82
N HIS A 152 2.33 -16.80 4.87
CA HIS A 152 1.15 -16.00 4.64
C HIS A 152 0.98 -15.55 3.17
N PHE A 153 1.96 -15.87 2.33
CA PHE A 153 1.95 -15.50 0.91
C PHE A 153 1.79 -16.74 0.03
N SER A 154 0.97 -16.65 -1.01
CA SER A 154 0.80 -17.70 -2.00
C SER A 154 1.94 -17.77 -3.01
N GLY A 155 2.71 -16.70 -3.14
CA GLY A 155 3.87 -16.61 -4.02
C GLY A 155 4.67 -15.35 -3.76
N THR A 156 5.89 -15.30 -4.30
CA THR A 156 6.78 -14.14 -4.26
C THR A 156 7.38 -13.93 -5.63
N ASP A 157 7.43 -12.68 -6.08
CA ASP A 157 8.02 -12.32 -7.37
C ASP A 157 9.53 -12.03 -7.25
N GLN A 158 10.05 -11.85 -6.03
CA GLN A 158 11.46 -11.61 -5.78
C GLN A 158 12.02 -12.62 -4.78
N VAL A 159 12.87 -13.51 -5.27
CA VAL A 159 13.75 -14.36 -4.48
C VAL A 159 15.19 -14.01 -4.79
N CYS A 160 16.06 -14.00 -3.79
CA CYS A 160 17.47 -13.61 -3.93
C CYS A 160 18.27 -14.44 -4.96
N LEU A 161 17.76 -15.57 -5.42
CA LEU A 161 18.46 -16.51 -6.29
C LEU A 161 17.78 -16.80 -7.64
N LEU A 162 16.56 -16.38 -7.86
CA LEU A 162 15.86 -16.59 -9.12
C LEU A 162 15.12 -15.32 -9.52
N TYR A 163 15.46 -14.75 -10.66
CA TYR A 163 14.63 -13.79 -11.35
C TYR A 163 13.35 -14.51 -11.76
N THR A 164 12.33 -14.44 -10.95
CA THR A 164 11.00 -14.85 -11.34
C THR A 164 10.33 -13.68 -12.06
N SER A 165 9.50 -14.00 -13.04
CA SER A 165 8.75 -13.09 -13.93
C SER A 165 8.49 -11.71 -13.38
N PRO A 166 8.50 -10.68 -14.24
CA PRO A 166 8.07 -9.34 -13.85
C PRO A 166 6.70 -9.38 -13.19
N SER A 167 6.52 -8.54 -12.18
CA SER A 167 5.23 -8.30 -11.54
C SER A 167 4.16 -8.03 -12.62
N PRO A 168 2.88 -8.39 -12.41
CA PRO A 168 1.81 -8.00 -13.33
C PRO A 168 1.76 -6.51 -13.68
N ARG A 169 2.46 -5.65 -12.92
CA ARG A 169 2.67 -4.24 -13.22
C ARG A 169 3.64 -3.98 -14.37
N ASP A 170 4.62 -4.85 -14.57
CA ASP A 170 5.71 -4.60 -15.53
C ASP A 170 5.35 -5.05 -16.96
N THR A 171 4.14 -5.54 -17.15
CA THR A 171 3.62 -5.99 -18.47
C THR A 171 2.67 -4.97 -19.12
N ARG A 172 2.79 -3.68 -18.76
CA ARG A 172 2.05 -2.62 -19.46
C ARG A 172 2.97 -1.66 -20.17
#